data_7950df1eee81b70935189223497bf92f
#
_entry.id   7950df1eee81b70935189223497bf92f
#
_cell.length_a   1.000
_cell.length_b   1.000
_cell.length_c   1.000
_cell.angle_alpha   90.00
_cell.angle_beta   90.00
_cell.angle_gamma   90.00
#
_symmetry.space_group_name_H-M   'P 1'
#
loop_
_entity.id
_entity.type
_entity.pdbx_description
1 polymer ?
#
loop_
_entity_poly.entity_id
_entity_poly.type
_entity_poly.pdbx_seq_one_letter_code
_entity_poly.pdbx_strand_id
1 'polypeptide(L)'
;MVRECISLKRILCQISVFLLVFLAGAGNISAEETAEDAAVTVADDAGLLMEEEADWLKSTAEELSQKSGWNVVVATCDDAGGKSAQTVCEDYFNEYTAGNNGISCLVDMDNREIYIATAGMAQYYLNDDTVDYILDEAYEAVSEEDYAQCLYLMVLRSSEAYDDGIPDNATIYNVDTGETTVYRKLTFWEFLTTFLLALIVGGTIYGVIKAKYHLKWGTYEYDFHKSGSIDLKTKEDRFVNQVVTHRKIPKETPPPASSGGGGNQTTVHNGSGGRSFGGGGRKF
;
A
#
# COMPACT_ATOMS: atom_id res chain seq x y z
N MET A 1 -14.50 19.09 49.26
CA MET A 1 -14.79 19.84 48.01
C MET A 1 -13.52 20.31 47.27
N VAL A 2 -12.53 20.97 47.92
CA VAL A 2 -11.31 21.46 47.23
C VAL A 2 -10.36 20.35 46.75
N ARG A 3 -10.28 19.21 47.42
CA ARG A 3 -9.40 18.07 47.04
C ARG A 3 -9.92 17.28 45.83
N GLU A 4 -11.19 17.23 45.57
CA GLU A 4 -11.75 16.55 44.41
C GLU A 4 -11.52 17.32 43.10
N CYS A 5 -11.56 18.67 43.20
CA CYS A 5 -11.32 19.55 42.06
C CYS A 5 -9.88 19.45 41.52
N ILE A 6 -8.89 19.23 42.43
CA ILE A 6 -7.47 19.08 42.07
C ILE A 6 -7.23 17.71 41.37
N SER A 7 -7.96 16.69 41.79
CA SER A 7 -7.90 15.35 41.19
C SER A 7 -8.43 15.33 39.74
N LEU A 8 -9.60 15.98 39.55
CA LEU A 8 -10.22 16.05 38.22
C LEU A 8 -9.35 16.85 37.23
N LYS A 9 -8.71 17.93 37.67
CA LYS A 9 -7.77 18.70 36.84
C LYS A 9 -6.53 17.92 36.46
N ARG A 10 -6.00 17.07 37.36
CA ARG A 10 -4.85 16.21 37.06
C ARG A 10 -5.21 15.12 36.02
N ILE A 11 -6.40 14.52 36.13
CA ILE A 11 -6.88 13.52 35.16
C ILE A 11 -7.12 14.17 33.79
N LEU A 12 -7.76 15.35 33.76
CA LEU A 12 -7.94 16.10 32.53
C LEU A 12 -6.60 16.49 31.88
N CYS A 13 -5.61 16.88 32.70
CA CYS A 13 -4.28 17.21 32.21
C CYS A 13 -3.54 15.96 31.67
N GLN A 14 -3.68 14.81 32.32
CA GLN A 14 -3.10 13.54 31.81
C GLN A 14 -3.76 13.06 30.52
N ILE A 15 -5.09 13.19 30.41
CA ILE A 15 -5.83 12.86 29.17
C ILE A 15 -5.43 13.82 28.06
N SER A 16 -5.28 15.12 28.37
CA SER A 16 -4.83 16.13 27.40
C SER A 16 -3.41 15.88 26.90
N VAL A 17 -2.49 15.49 27.79
CA VAL A 17 -1.11 15.14 27.43
C VAL A 17 -1.08 13.84 26.59
N PHE A 18 -1.91 12.86 26.93
CA PHE A 18 -2.02 11.61 26.16
C PHE A 18 -2.62 11.85 24.78
N LEU A 19 -3.62 12.74 24.69
CA LEU A 19 -4.23 13.16 23.43
C LEU A 19 -3.24 13.94 22.56
N LEU A 20 -2.42 14.82 23.18
CA LEU A 20 -1.37 15.57 22.47
C LEU A 20 -0.23 14.67 21.96
N VAL A 21 0.19 13.67 22.75
CA VAL A 21 1.19 12.69 22.33
C VAL A 21 0.63 11.80 21.22
N PHE A 22 -0.67 11.47 21.27
CA PHE A 22 -1.32 10.67 20.23
C PHE A 22 -1.51 11.46 18.93
N LEU A 23 -1.86 12.77 19.03
CA LEU A 23 -1.92 13.67 17.87
C LEU A 23 -0.54 13.95 17.26
N ALA A 24 0.50 14.03 18.09
CA ALA A 24 1.88 14.17 17.60
C ALA A 24 2.43 12.86 17.00
N GLY A 25 1.93 11.70 17.43
CA GLY A 25 2.27 10.40 16.88
C GLY A 25 1.48 10.02 15.63
N ALA A 26 0.37 10.70 15.35
CA ALA A 26 -0.41 10.53 14.12
C ALA A 26 0.12 11.37 12.94
N GLY A 27 1.19 12.15 13.18
CA GLY A 27 1.92 12.82 12.12
C GLY A 27 2.78 11.81 11.39
N ASN A 28 2.42 11.56 10.15
CA ASN A 28 3.21 10.87 9.14
C ASN A 28 3.73 9.46 9.54
N ILE A 29 2.85 8.47 9.51
CA ILE A 29 3.22 7.19 8.95
C ILE A 29 3.06 7.34 7.43
N SER A 30 3.86 8.19 6.83
CA SER A 30 4.45 7.90 5.55
C SER A 30 5.42 6.76 5.88
N ALA A 31 5.19 5.58 5.35
CA ALA A 31 6.30 4.70 5.06
C ALA A 31 7.22 5.56 4.19
N GLU A 32 8.29 6.07 4.78
CA GLU A 32 9.45 6.56 4.07
C GLU A 32 10.11 5.28 3.52
N GLU A 33 9.48 4.75 2.46
CA GLU A 33 10.19 3.98 1.48
C GLU A 33 11.25 4.98 1.04
N THR A 34 12.51 4.71 1.42
CA THR A 34 13.66 5.50 0.99
C THR A 34 13.42 5.80 -0.48
N ALA A 35 13.22 7.07 -0.81
CA ALA A 35 13.12 7.51 -2.17
C ALA A 35 14.51 7.20 -2.79
N GLU A 36 14.69 5.98 -3.28
CA GLU A 36 15.61 5.75 -4.38
C GLU A 36 15.09 6.68 -5.47
N ASP A 37 15.94 7.55 -5.96
CA ASP A 37 15.59 8.51 -7.01
C ASP A 37 14.86 7.75 -8.11
N ALA A 38 13.58 8.07 -8.29
CA ALA A 38 12.74 7.35 -9.24
C ALA A 38 13.38 7.50 -10.62
N ALA A 39 13.69 6.38 -11.26
CA ALA A 39 14.41 6.35 -12.52
C ALA A 39 13.50 6.74 -13.68
N VAL A 40 13.98 7.64 -14.54
CA VAL A 40 13.31 7.98 -15.81
C VAL A 40 14.27 7.67 -16.95
N THR A 41 13.82 6.82 -17.87
CA THR A 41 14.63 6.39 -19.02
C THR A 41 13.79 6.42 -20.29
N VAL A 42 14.41 6.96 -21.35
CA VAL A 42 13.91 6.81 -22.73
C VAL A 42 14.94 5.97 -23.48
N ALA A 43 14.55 4.77 -23.89
CA ALA A 43 15.37 3.80 -24.62
C ALA A 43 14.82 3.64 -26.04
N ASP A 44 15.43 4.30 -27.02
CA ASP A 44 15.00 4.24 -28.43
C ASP A 44 15.89 3.27 -29.21
N ASP A 45 15.70 1.95 -28.95
CA ASP A 45 16.50 0.91 -29.61
C ASP A 45 16.09 0.71 -31.06
N ALA A 46 14.84 1.01 -31.40
CA ALA A 46 14.34 0.94 -32.79
C ALA A 46 14.70 2.19 -33.62
N GLY A 47 15.22 3.25 -33.00
CA GLY A 47 15.59 4.50 -33.71
C GLY A 47 14.38 5.21 -34.33
N LEU A 48 13.23 5.18 -33.67
CA LEU A 48 11.98 5.75 -34.14
C LEU A 48 11.80 7.22 -33.74
N LEU A 49 12.59 7.69 -32.76
CA LEU A 49 12.46 9.02 -32.18
C LEU A 49 13.55 9.97 -32.68
N MET A 50 13.16 11.20 -32.97
CA MET A 50 14.13 12.27 -33.13
C MET A 50 14.69 12.70 -31.75
N GLU A 51 15.90 13.25 -31.72
CA GLU A 51 16.55 13.68 -30.47
C GLU A 51 15.66 14.68 -29.68
N GLU A 52 15.02 15.61 -30.37
CA GLU A 52 14.09 16.57 -29.76
C GLU A 52 12.83 15.90 -29.19
N GLU A 53 12.34 14.86 -29.83
CA GLU A 53 11.19 14.07 -29.35
C GLU A 53 11.54 13.23 -28.12
N ALA A 54 12.73 12.61 -28.12
CA ALA A 54 13.22 11.86 -26.98
C ALA A 54 13.42 12.76 -25.75
N ASP A 55 13.96 13.98 -25.93
CA ASP A 55 14.11 14.95 -24.87
C ASP A 55 12.75 15.43 -24.31
N TRP A 56 11.80 15.65 -25.20
CA TRP A 56 10.44 16.03 -24.82
C TRP A 56 9.72 14.90 -24.06
N LEU A 57 9.79 13.67 -24.54
CA LEU A 57 9.24 12.48 -23.85
C LEU A 57 9.87 12.32 -22.49
N LYS A 58 11.18 12.48 -22.39
CA LYS A 58 11.91 12.41 -21.13
C LYS A 58 11.41 13.46 -20.14
N SER A 59 11.25 14.71 -20.59
CA SER A 59 10.71 15.79 -19.73
C SER A 59 9.31 15.47 -19.21
N THR A 60 8.42 14.91 -20.06
CA THR A 60 7.07 14.50 -19.67
C THR A 60 7.10 13.33 -18.67
N ALA A 61 7.98 12.37 -18.90
CA ALA A 61 8.16 11.23 -18.00
C ALA A 61 8.76 11.68 -16.64
N GLU A 62 9.68 12.65 -16.63
CA GLU A 62 10.22 13.24 -15.41
C GLU A 62 9.14 13.99 -14.60
N GLU A 63 8.23 14.69 -15.28
CA GLU A 63 7.10 15.34 -14.61
C GLU A 63 6.19 14.34 -13.91
N LEU A 64 5.83 13.23 -14.58
CA LEU A 64 5.08 12.14 -13.97
C LEU A 64 5.84 11.52 -12.79
N SER A 65 7.13 11.24 -12.97
CA SER A 65 7.99 10.65 -11.95
C SER A 65 8.10 11.52 -10.70
N GLN A 66 8.36 12.82 -10.85
CA GLN A 66 8.44 13.77 -9.74
C GLN A 66 7.14 13.88 -8.94
N LYS A 67 6.01 13.78 -9.62
CA LYS A 67 4.67 13.90 -9.06
C LYS A 67 4.24 12.63 -8.32
N SER A 68 4.54 11.46 -8.89
CA SER A 68 4.05 10.17 -8.41
C SER A 68 5.08 9.39 -7.57
N GLY A 69 6.37 9.68 -7.75
CA GLY A 69 7.47 8.86 -7.24
C GLY A 69 7.64 7.54 -8.01
N TRP A 70 7.04 7.41 -9.20
CA TRP A 70 7.14 6.22 -10.03
C TRP A 70 8.39 6.22 -10.90
N ASN A 71 8.93 5.04 -11.13
CA ASN A 71 9.86 4.83 -12.22
C ASN A 71 9.09 4.87 -13.55
N VAL A 72 9.61 5.59 -14.54
CA VAL A 72 8.97 5.71 -15.85
C VAL A 72 9.96 5.34 -16.93
N VAL A 73 9.66 4.26 -17.64
CA VAL A 73 10.45 3.79 -18.77
C VAL A 73 9.63 3.98 -20.04
N VAL A 74 10.24 4.60 -21.03
CA VAL A 74 9.69 4.76 -22.38
C VAL A 74 10.62 4.06 -23.33
N ALA A 75 10.14 3.09 -24.10
CA ALA A 75 11.00 2.25 -24.92
C ALA A 75 10.44 2.06 -26.34
N THR A 76 11.33 1.90 -27.29
CA THR A 76 11.04 1.38 -28.63
C THR A 76 11.91 0.15 -28.89
N CYS A 77 11.39 -0.85 -29.59
CA CYS A 77 12.07 -2.10 -29.89
C CYS A 77 11.86 -2.51 -31.34
N ASP A 78 12.92 -2.91 -32.06
CA ASP A 78 12.84 -3.41 -33.45
C ASP A 78 13.12 -4.93 -33.54
N ASP A 79 13.69 -5.55 -32.50
CA ASP A 79 13.96 -6.99 -32.39
C ASP A 79 13.58 -7.49 -30.99
N ALA A 80 12.41 -8.07 -30.86
CA ALA A 80 11.93 -8.67 -29.61
C ALA A 80 12.64 -9.99 -29.24
N GLY A 81 13.49 -10.52 -30.11
CA GLY A 81 14.17 -11.81 -29.90
C GLY A 81 13.21 -13.00 -29.75
N GLY A 82 12.02 -12.90 -30.36
CA GLY A 82 10.95 -13.90 -30.29
C GLY A 82 10.15 -13.88 -28.97
N LYS A 83 10.32 -12.85 -28.13
CA LYS A 83 9.52 -12.60 -26.94
C LYS A 83 8.23 -11.85 -27.31
N SER A 84 7.21 -11.92 -26.45
CA SER A 84 6.01 -11.08 -26.60
C SER A 84 6.32 -9.63 -26.22
N ALA A 85 5.56 -8.65 -26.76
CA ALA A 85 5.66 -7.25 -26.40
C ALA A 85 5.55 -7.03 -24.87
N GLN A 86 4.68 -7.78 -24.22
CA GLN A 86 4.57 -7.82 -22.76
C GLN A 86 5.91 -8.14 -22.10
N THR A 87 6.56 -9.25 -22.48
CA THR A 87 7.83 -9.68 -21.86
C THR A 87 8.94 -8.66 -22.13
N VAL A 88 8.99 -8.10 -23.35
CA VAL A 88 9.95 -7.05 -23.72
C VAL A 88 9.75 -5.80 -22.86
N CYS A 89 8.52 -5.34 -22.71
CA CYS A 89 8.19 -4.17 -21.91
C CYS A 89 8.57 -4.33 -20.43
N GLU A 90 8.34 -5.51 -19.87
CA GLU A 90 8.73 -5.87 -18.50
C GLU A 90 10.25 -5.99 -18.34
N ASP A 91 10.96 -6.52 -19.34
CA ASP A 91 12.41 -6.63 -19.34
C ASP A 91 13.03 -5.22 -19.36
N TYR A 92 12.53 -4.27 -20.17
CA TYR A 92 12.96 -2.87 -20.12
C TYR A 92 12.74 -2.27 -18.72
N PHE A 93 11.58 -2.48 -18.12
CA PHE A 93 11.35 -1.99 -16.76
C PHE A 93 12.36 -2.56 -15.76
N ASN A 94 12.63 -3.87 -15.83
CA ASN A 94 13.56 -4.54 -14.93
C ASN A 94 15.01 -4.11 -15.13
N GLU A 95 15.41 -3.80 -16.38
CA GLU A 95 16.77 -3.40 -16.73
C GLU A 95 17.07 -1.97 -16.24
N TYR A 96 16.14 -1.05 -16.45
CA TYR A 96 16.38 0.38 -16.19
C TYR A 96 15.91 0.84 -14.81
N THR A 97 15.25 0.00 -14.03
CA THR A 97 14.74 0.41 -12.71
C THR A 97 15.18 -0.53 -11.58
N ALA A 98 15.60 0.03 -10.45
CA ALA A 98 15.83 -0.73 -9.22
C ALA A 98 14.56 -0.85 -8.37
N GLY A 99 13.68 0.15 -8.44
CA GLY A 99 12.43 0.23 -7.68
C GLY A 99 11.32 -0.68 -8.22
N ASN A 100 10.31 -0.94 -7.39
CA ASN A 100 9.19 -1.82 -7.75
C ASN A 100 7.93 -1.07 -8.19
N ASN A 101 7.93 0.27 -8.13
CA ASN A 101 6.77 1.10 -8.45
C ASN A 101 6.99 1.84 -9.75
N GLY A 102 6.12 1.72 -10.72
CA GLY A 102 6.22 2.50 -11.94
C GLY A 102 5.50 1.92 -13.13
N ILE A 103 5.81 2.49 -14.29
CA ILE A 103 5.28 2.10 -15.60
C ILE A 103 6.38 1.95 -16.63
N SER A 104 6.14 1.09 -17.62
CA SER A 104 6.93 1.01 -18.85
C SER A 104 5.99 1.10 -20.04
N CYS A 105 6.28 2.01 -20.96
CA CYS A 105 5.54 2.23 -22.21
C CYS A 105 6.41 1.78 -23.39
N LEU A 106 5.91 0.88 -24.22
CA LEU A 106 6.67 0.25 -25.30
C LEU A 106 5.94 0.40 -26.64
N VAL A 107 6.71 0.73 -27.69
CA VAL A 107 6.37 0.49 -29.08
C VAL A 107 7.26 -0.63 -29.61
N ASP A 108 6.67 -1.78 -29.89
CA ASP A 108 7.37 -2.97 -30.39
C ASP A 108 7.08 -3.13 -31.87
N MET A 109 8.10 -2.90 -32.70
CA MET A 109 8.00 -2.99 -34.16
C MET A 109 8.06 -4.42 -34.69
N ASP A 110 8.72 -5.32 -33.95
CA ASP A 110 8.82 -6.74 -34.32
C ASP A 110 7.47 -7.45 -34.15
N ASN A 111 6.82 -7.25 -33.00
CA ASN A 111 5.50 -7.81 -32.72
C ASN A 111 4.34 -6.97 -33.30
N ARG A 112 4.62 -5.75 -33.77
CA ARG A 112 3.61 -4.76 -34.19
C ARG A 112 2.58 -4.52 -33.08
N GLU A 113 3.07 -4.18 -31.90
CA GLU A 113 2.25 -4.05 -30.71
C GLU A 113 2.74 -2.89 -29.83
N ILE A 114 1.82 -2.07 -29.32
CA ILE A 114 2.09 -1.13 -28.25
C ILE A 114 1.70 -1.77 -26.92
N TYR A 115 2.48 -1.55 -25.89
CA TYR A 115 2.26 -2.17 -24.59
C TYR A 115 2.55 -1.20 -23.46
N ILE A 116 1.72 -1.25 -22.38
CA ILE A 116 1.99 -0.60 -21.10
C ILE A 116 2.10 -1.68 -20.04
N ALA A 117 3.24 -1.74 -19.35
CA ALA A 117 3.41 -2.55 -18.16
C ALA A 117 3.35 -1.66 -16.91
N THR A 118 2.63 -2.10 -15.90
CA THR A 118 2.47 -1.40 -14.62
C THR A 118 3.04 -2.27 -13.49
N ALA A 119 3.71 -1.64 -12.51
CA ALA A 119 4.32 -2.33 -11.39
C ALA A 119 4.02 -1.64 -10.06
N GLY A 120 3.84 -2.43 -9.00
CA GLY A 120 3.65 -1.94 -7.64
C GLY A 120 2.39 -1.07 -7.45
N MET A 121 2.58 0.13 -6.90
CA MET A 121 1.47 1.05 -6.64
C MET A 121 0.78 1.58 -7.90
N ALA A 122 1.50 1.65 -9.04
CA ALA A 122 0.91 2.10 -10.30
C ALA A 122 -0.27 1.21 -10.74
N GLN A 123 -0.27 -0.07 -10.38
CA GLN A 123 -1.34 -1.05 -10.67
C GLN A 123 -2.71 -0.67 -10.06
N TYR A 124 -2.73 0.10 -8.98
CA TYR A 124 -3.98 0.56 -8.37
C TYR A 124 -4.57 1.79 -9.06
N TYR A 125 -3.74 2.59 -9.71
CA TYR A 125 -4.14 3.78 -10.46
C TYR A 125 -4.54 3.41 -11.90
N LEU A 126 -3.72 2.55 -12.52
CA LEU A 126 -3.87 2.09 -13.89
C LEU A 126 -4.47 0.68 -13.89
N ASN A 127 -5.78 0.60 -13.69
CA ASN A 127 -6.50 -0.67 -13.81
C ASN A 127 -6.63 -1.08 -15.28
N ASP A 128 -7.12 -2.30 -15.54
CA ASP A 128 -7.23 -2.87 -16.89
C ASP A 128 -8.05 -1.96 -17.83
N ASP A 129 -9.17 -1.42 -17.36
CA ASP A 129 -10.03 -0.51 -18.15
C ASP A 129 -9.32 0.82 -18.49
N THR A 130 -8.53 1.35 -17.53
CA THR A 130 -7.74 2.58 -17.74
C THR A 130 -6.62 2.34 -18.74
N VAL A 131 -5.91 1.21 -18.62
CA VAL A 131 -4.86 0.84 -19.59
C VAL A 131 -5.44 0.65 -20.98
N ASP A 132 -6.57 -0.04 -21.10
CA ASP A 132 -7.26 -0.21 -22.38
C ASP A 132 -7.66 1.13 -23.01
N TYR A 133 -8.17 2.06 -22.20
CA TYR A 133 -8.51 3.41 -22.66
C TYR A 133 -7.27 4.17 -23.16
N ILE A 134 -6.15 4.11 -22.43
CA ILE A 134 -4.89 4.76 -22.84
C ILE A 134 -4.39 4.19 -24.16
N LEU A 135 -4.42 2.88 -24.31
CA LEU A 135 -3.98 2.20 -25.53
C LEU A 135 -4.90 2.50 -26.71
N ASP A 136 -6.21 2.65 -26.49
CA ASP A 136 -7.15 3.06 -27.55
C ASP A 136 -6.84 4.45 -28.09
N GLU A 137 -6.50 5.42 -27.23
CA GLU A 137 -6.12 6.76 -27.67
C GLU A 137 -4.74 6.78 -28.35
N ALA A 138 -3.76 6.03 -27.80
CA ALA A 138 -2.42 5.96 -28.38
C ALA A 138 -2.39 5.21 -29.73
N TYR A 139 -3.38 4.34 -29.97
CA TYR A 139 -3.47 3.54 -31.19
C TYR A 139 -3.65 4.40 -32.45
N GLU A 140 -4.36 5.51 -32.38
CA GLU A 140 -4.53 6.41 -33.52
C GLU A 140 -3.18 6.96 -33.99
N ALA A 141 -2.35 7.46 -33.05
CA ALA A 141 -1.04 8.00 -33.37
C ALA A 141 -0.08 6.95 -33.94
N VAL A 142 -0.04 5.72 -33.37
CA VAL A 142 0.83 4.68 -33.90
C VAL A 142 0.37 4.18 -35.29
N SER A 143 -0.93 4.26 -35.59
CA SER A 143 -1.48 3.91 -36.89
C SER A 143 -1.11 4.93 -37.97
N GLU A 144 -0.83 6.17 -37.59
CA GLU A 144 -0.31 7.25 -38.42
C GLU A 144 1.23 7.28 -38.48
N GLU A 145 1.91 6.31 -37.87
CA GLU A 145 3.36 6.18 -37.74
C GLU A 145 3.98 7.34 -36.89
N ASP A 146 3.18 8.01 -36.06
CA ASP A 146 3.65 9.01 -35.11
C ASP A 146 3.95 8.34 -33.74
N TYR A 147 5.11 7.70 -33.67
CA TYR A 147 5.53 6.93 -32.50
C TYR A 147 5.80 7.80 -31.29
N ALA A 148 6.33 9.01 -31.51
CA ALA A 148 6.58 9.97 -30.44
C ALA A 148 5.26 10.41 -29.78
N GLN A 149 4.25 10.75 -30.57
CA GLN A 149 2.93 11.11 -30.07
C GLN A 149 2.24 9.94 -29.36
N CYS A 150 2.38 8.71 -29.88
CA CYS A 150 1.88 7.51 -29.24
C CYS A 150 2.44 7.35 -27.81
N LEU A 151 3.77 7.36 -27.67
CA LEU A 151 4.43 7.25 -26.36
C LEU A 151 4.09 8.42 -25.43
N TYR A 152 4.00 9.63 -25.98
CA TYR A 152 3.57 10.80 -25.22
C TYR A 152 2.16 10.64 -24.63
N LEU A 153 1.20 10.18 -25.43
CA LEU A 153 -0.17 9.94 -24.97
C LEU A 153 -0.19 8.89 -23.85
N MET A 154 0.61 7.82 -23.98
CA MET A 154 0.70 6.80 -22.95
C MET A 154 1.18 7.38 -21.62
N VAL A 155 2.24 8.20 -21.62
CA VAL A 155 2.76 8.83 -20.40
C VAL A 155 1.80 9.90 -19.87
N LEU A 156 1.25 10.76 -20.73
CA LEU A 156 0.32 11.84 -20.36
C LEU A 156 -0.94 11.29 -19.68
N ARG A 157 -1.58 10.29 -20.30
CA ARG A 157 -2.80 9.68 -19.76
C ARG A 157 -2.54 8.91 -18.46
N SER A 158 -1.35 8.31 -18.33
CA SER A 158 -0.93 7.71 -17.06
C SER A 158 -0.76 8.77 -15.96
N SER A 159 -0.29 9.98 -16.32
CA SER A 159 -0.19 11.11 -15.40
C SER A 159 -1.57 11.64 -14.99
N GLU A 160 -2.52 11.71 -15.90
CA GLU A 160 -3.90 12.10 -15.61
C GLU A 160 -4.60 11.07 -14.71
N ALA A 161 -4.41 9.77 -14.98
CA ALA A 161 -4.93 8.71 -14.13
C ALA A 161 -4.35 8.75 -12.69
N TYR A 162 -3.09 9.16 -12.56
CA TYR A 162 -2.49 9.41 -11.24
C TYR A 162 -3.18 10.58 -10.53
N ASP A 163 -3.49 11.68 -11.24
CA ASP A 163 -4.18 12.84 -10.67
C ASP A 163 -5.61 12.55 -10.25
N ASP A 164 -6.32 11.73 -11.00
CA ASP A 164 -7.66 11.25 -10.67
C ASP A 164 -7.66 10.40 -9.40
N GLY A 165 -6.52 9.81 -9.07
CA GLY A 165 -6.29 9.02 -7.87
C GLY A 165 -6.77 7.58 -7.99
N ILE A 166 -6.58 6.82 -6.90
CA ILE A 166 -6.97 5.40 -6.87
C ILE A 166 -8.49 5.29 -6.81
N PRO A 167 -9.13 4.56 -7.75
CA PRO A 167 -10.56 4.33 -7.73
C PRO A 167 -11.03 3.63 -6.45
N ASP A 168 -12.29 3.88 -6.05
CA ASP A 168 -12.88 3.20 -4.91
C ASP A 168 -12.93 1.67 -5.15
N ASN A 169 -12.48 0.90 -4.16
CA ASN A 169 -12.37 -0.55 -4.23
C ASN A 169 -11.45 -1.08 -5.34
N ALA A 170 -10.39 -0.33 -5.68
CA ALA A 170 -9.36 -0.82 -6.60
C ALA A 170 -8.83 -2.20 -6.14
N THR A 171 -8.78 -3.14 -7.07
CA THR A 171 -8.48 -4.54 -6.79
C THR A 171 -7.40 -5.04 -7.73
N ILE A 172 -6.37 -5.67 -7.19
CA ILE A 172 -5.36 -6.37 -7.97
C ILE A 172 -5.65 -7.86 -7.88
N TYR A 173 -5.80 -8.51 -9.01
CA TYR A 173 -5.94 -9.96 -9.14
C TYR A 173 -4.70 -10.56 -9.77
N ASN A 174 -3.98 -11.40 -9.04
CA ASN A 174 -2.82 -12.12 -9.55
C ASN A 174 -3.27 -13.43 -10.19
N VAL A 175 -3.09 -13.57 -11.50
CA VAL A 175 -3.53 -14.74 -12.26
C VAL A 175 -2.71 -16.00 -11.95
N ASP A 176 -1.46 -15.86 -11.53
CA ASP A 176 -0.58 -16.99 -11.25
C ASP A 176 -0.84 -17.60 -9.87
N THR A 177 -1.16 -16.75 -8.88
CA THR A 177 -1.40 -17.19 -7.50
C THR A 177 -2.89 -17.32 -7.17
N GLY A 178 -3.77 -16.67 -7.95
CA GLY A 178 -5.20 -16.56 -7.69
C GLY A 178 -5.54 -15.64 -6.51
N GLU A 179 -4.57 -14.88 -6.01
CA GLU A 179 -4.77 -13.96 -4.89
C GLU A 179 -5.38 -12.64 -5.36
N THR A 180 -6.30 -12.11 -4.56
CA THR A 180 -6.92 -10.81 -4.79
C THR A 180 -6.56 -9.87 -3.66
N THR A 181 -5.95 -8.73 -3.98
CA THR A 181 -5.62 -7.68 -3.02
C THR A 181 -6.51 -6.47 -3.28
N VAL A 182 -7.23 -6.01 -2.25
CA VAL A 182 -8.11 -4.85 -2.32
C VAL A 182 -7.45 -3.66 -1.67
N TYR A 183 -7.34 -2.55 -2.38
CA TYR A 183 -6.86 -1.29 -1.82
C TYR A 183 -7.90 -0.69 -0.89
N ARG A 184 -7.55 -0.48 0.38
CA ARG A 184 -8.42 0.17 1.37
C ARG A 184 -7.79 1.45 1.88
N LYS A 185 -8.41 2.58 1.60
CA LYS A 185 -8.12 3.84 2.30
C LYS A 185 -8.82 3.82 3.66
N LEU A 186 -8.05 3.98 4.74
CA LEU A 186 -8.64 4.21 6.07
C LEU A 186 -9.30 5.59 6.08
N THR A 187 -10.62 5.61 6.15
CA THR A 187 -11.38 6.85 6.25
C THR A 187 -11.24 7.44 7.65
N PHE A 188 -11.14 8.76 7.76
CA PHE A 188 -11.11 9.46 9.06
C PHE A 188 -12.27 9.04 9.99
N TRP A 189 -13.44 8.77 9.44
CA TRP A 189 -14.61 8.29 10.18
C TRP A 189 -14.43 6.89 10.74
N GLU A 190 -13.76 5.98 10.04
CA GLU A 190 -13.43 4.63 10.51
C GLU A 190 -12.45 4.69 11.68
N PHE A 191 -11.43 5.54 11.57
CA PHE A 191 -10.50 5.81 12.67
C PHE A 191 -11.23 6.40 13.88
N LEU A 192 -12.08 7.41 13.69
CA LEU A 192 -12.84 8.04 14.76
C LEU A 192 -13.78 7.07 15.45
N THR A 193 -14.52 6.25 14.70
CA THR A 193 -15.45 5.25 15.26
C THR A 193 -14.71 4.17 16.05
N THR A 194 -13.60 3.68 15.54
CA THR A 194 -12.75 2.68 16.21
C THR A 194 -12.16 3.23 17.51
N PHE A 195 -11.68 4.48 17.49
CA PHE A 195 -11.17 5.17 18.66
C PHE A 195 -12.25 5.38 19.74
N LEU A 196 -13.45 5.79 19.34
CA LEU A 196 -14.59 5.98 20.25
C LEU A 196 -15.03 4.66 20.89
N LEU A 197 -15.06 3.58 20.11
CA LEU A 197 -15.35 2.23 20.58
C LEU A 197 -14.32 1.76 21.62
N ALA A 198 -13.03 1.99 21.34
CA ALA A 198 -11.94 1.65 22.27
C ALA A 198 -12.04 2.43 23.60
N LEU A 199 -12.43 3.70 23.56
CA LEU A 199 -12.67 4.51 24.76
C LEU A 199 -13.85 4.00 25.58
N ILE A 200 -14.94 3.58 24.95
CA ILE A 200 -16.12 3.01 25.63
C ILE A 200 -15.73 1.71 26.34
N VAL A 201 -15.04 0.81 25.64
CA VAL A 201 -14.59 -0.48 26.21
C VAL A 201 -13.60 -0.25 27.36
N GLY A 202 -12.58 0.58 27.14
CA GLY A 202 -11.61 0.93 28.20
C GLY A 202 -12.25 1.60 29.40
N GLY A 203 -13.17 2.56 29.15
CA GLY A 203 -13.93 3.25 30.20
C GLY A 203 -14.83 2.34 31.01
N THR A 204 -15.50 1.38 30.38
CA THR A 204 -16.34 0.39 31.08
C THR A 204 -15.50 -0.54 31.96
N ILE A 205 -14.39 -1.06 31.44
CA ILE A 205 -13.44 -1.89 32.23
C ILE A 205 -12.91 -1.11 33.42
N TYR A 206 -12.46 0.12 33.22
CA TYR A 206 -11.98 1.00 34.29
C TYR A 206 -13.09 1.28 35.32
N GLY A 207 -14.31 1.55 34.88
CA GLY A 207 -15.47 1.77 35.75
C GLY A 207 -15.81 0.55 36.61
N VAL A 208 -15.81 -0.63 36.01
CA VAL A 208 -16.05 -1.92 36.73
C VAL A 208 -14.96 -2.19 37.76
N ILE A 209 -13.68 -1.99 37.40
CA ILE A 209 -12.57 -2.16 38.32
C ILE A 209 -12.67 -1.18 39.48
N LYS A 210 -12.94 0.10 39.20
CA LYS A 210 -13.10 1.15 40.21
C LYS A 210 -14.28 0.85 41.16
N ALA A 211 -15.41 0.42 40.62
CA ALA A 211 -16.60 0.09 41.42
C ALA A 211 -16.39 -1.16 42.28
N LYS A 212 -15.74 -2.21 41.73
CA LYS A 212 -15.53 -3.49 42.45
C LYS A 212 -14.44 -3.39 43.54
N TYR A 213 -13.39 -2.60 43.31
CA TYR A 213 -12.25 -2.53 44.25
C TYR A 213 -12.33 -1.34 45.21
N HIS A 214 -13.39 -0.53 45.20
CA HIS A 214 -13.56 0.64 46.08
C HIS A 214 -12.23 1.38 46.31
N LEU A 215 -11.53 1.70 45.22
CA LEU A 215 -10.27 2.42 45.30
C LEU A 215 -10.51 3.81 45.91
N LYS A 216 -10.45 3.87 47.22
CA LYS A 216 -10.43 5.13 47.95
C LYS A 216 -9.11 5.82 47.63
N TRP A 217 -9.20 6.88 46.86
CA TRP A 217 -8.08 7.72 46.53
C TRP A 217 -7.38 8.24 47.80
N GLY A 218 -6.22 7.64 48.10
CA GLY A 218 -5.20 8.28 48.91
C GLY A 218 -5.29 8.12 50.41
N THR A 219 -6.15 7.26 51.02
CA THR A 219 -6.26 7.15 52.49
C THR A 219 -6.45 5.71 52.98
N TYR A 220 -6.18 4.69 52.15
CA TYR A 220 -6.24 3.32 52.63
C TYR A 220 -4.78 2.81 52.83
N GLU A 221 -4.29 2.99 54.07
CA GLU A 221 -3.16 2.22 54.54
C GLU A 221 -3.70 0.88 55.02
N TYR A 222 -3.32 -0.21 54.34
CA TYR A 222 -3.63 -1.56 54.76
C TYR A 222 -2.78 -1.85 56.01
N ASP A 223 -3.42 -1.85 57.19
CA ASP A 223 -2.78 -2.16 58.45
C ASP A 223 -2.65 -3.69 58.57
N PHE A 224 -1.54 -4.23 58.03
CA PHE A 224 -1.25 -5.64 58.04
C PHE A 224 -0.99 -6.19 59.48
N HIS A 225 -0.66 -5.32 60.44
CA HIS A 225 -0.48 -5.71 61.85
C HIS A 225 -1.81 -5.98 62.56
N LYS A 226 -2.90 -5.36 62.15
CA LYS A 226 -4.24 -5.59 62.71
C LYS A 226 -5.03 -6.69 62.02
N SER A 227 -4.73 -6.97 60.75
CA SER A 227 -5.54 -7.84 59.93
C SER A 227 -4.89 -9.18 59.54
N GLY A 228 -3.64 -9.40 59.94
CA GLY A 228 -2.90 -10.63 59.63
C GLY A 228 -2.37 -11.31 60.89
N SER A 229 -2.91 -12.45 61.26
CA SER A 229 -2.23 -13.39 62.17
C SER A 229 -1.71 -14.56 61.32
N ILE A 230 -0.39 -14.64 61.16
CA ILE A 230 0.25 -15.75 60.48
C ILE A 230 0.73 -16.73 61.53
N ASP A 231 0.00 -17.82 61.72
CA ASP A 231 0.43 -18.93 62.58
C ASP A 231 1.01 -20.02 61.67
N LEU A 232 2.32 -19.97 61.46
CA LEU A 232 3.06 -20.96 60.67
C LEU A 232 3.52 -22.12 61.57
N LYS A 233 2.73 -23.20 61.62
CA LYS A 233 3.14 -24.41 62.35
C LYS A 233 4.20 -25.23 61.64
N THR A 234 4.36 -25.07 60.32
CA THR A 234 5.41 -25.72 59.53
C THR A 234 5.73 -24.87 58.29
N LYS A 235 7.00 -24.58 58.05
CA LYS A 235 7.47 -23.87 56.86
C LYS A 235 8.19 -24.89 55.99
N GLU A 236 7.49 -25.44 55.02
CA GLU A 236 8.06 -26.35 54.03
C GLU A 236 7.72 -25.87 52.64
N ASP A 237 8.75 -25.53 51.87
CA ASP A 237 8.61 -25.03 50.49
C ASP A 237 8.89 -26.21 49.55
N ARG A 238 7.85 -26.80 48.99
CA ARG A 238 7.93 -27.93 48.07
C ARG A 238 7.45 -27.54 46.67
N PHE A 239 8.37 -27.50 45.73
CA PHE A 239 8.05 -27.34 44.33
C PHE A 239 7.32 -28.58 43.80
N VAL A 240 6.08 -28.45 43.33
CA VAL A 240 5.22 -29.60 42.98
C VAL A 240 5.19 -29.92 41.52
N ASN A 241 5.48 -29.02 40.62
CA ASN A 241 5.64 -29.24 39.19
C ASN A 241 5.01 -28.09 38.36
N GLN A 242 5.62 -27.74 37.25
CA GLN A 242 5.07 -26.82 36.26
C GLN A 242 4.81 -27.57 34.97
N VAL A 243 3.55 -27.72 34.59
CA VAL A 243 3.15 -28.31 33.31
C VAL A 243 2.79 -27.18 32.33
N VAL A 244 3.58 -27.03 31.27
CA VAL A 244 3.29 -26.09 30.19
C VAL A 244 2.66 -26.88 29.05
N THR A 245 1.37 -26.64 28.80
CA THR A 245 0.65 -27.24 27.66
C THR A 245 0.60 -26.26 26.50
N HIS A 246 1.18 -26.64 25.37
CA HIS A 246 1.09 -25.88 24.11
C HIS A 246 -0.05 -26.44 23.27
N ARG A 247 -1.05 -25.61 22.97
CA ARG A 247 -2.11 -25.94 22.02
C ARG A 247 -1.84 -25.22 20.71
N LYS A 248 -1.60 -25.98 19.63
CA LYS A 248 -1.46 -25.44 18.29
C LYS A 248 -2.84 -25.05 17.74
N ILE A 249 -3.04 -23.78 17.43
CA ILE A 249 -4.27 -23.28 16.80
C ILE A 249 -4.17 -23.58 15.30
N PRO A 250 -5.14 -24.31 14.70
CA PRO A 250 -5.16 -24.50 13.26
C PRO A 250 -5.43 -23.17 12.54
N LYS A 251 -4.65 -22.91 11.49
CA LYS A 251 -4.84 -21.77 10.60
C LYS A 251 -6.03 -22.06 9.70
N GLU A 252 -7.06 -21.22 9.75
CA GLU A 252 -8.19 -21.33 8.85
C GLU A 252 -7.75 -21.03 7.41
N THR A 253 -8.15 -21.90 6.49
CA THR A 253 -7.94 -21.72 5.05
C THR A 253 -8.98 -20.70 4.56
N PRO A 254 -8.55 -19.63 3.85
CA PRO A 254 -9.50 -18.67 3.26
C PRO A 254 -10.41 -19.35 2.23
N PRO A 255 -11.69 -18.96 2.13
CA PRO A 255 -12.56 -19.47 1.07
C PRO A 255 -12.06 -19.01 -0.32
N PRO A 256 -12.30 -19.79 -1.39
CA PRO A 256 -11.89 -19.43 -2.73
C PRO A 256 -12.61 -18.15 -3.17
N ALA A 257 -11.82 -17.17 -3.63
CA ALA A 257 -12.33 -15.91 -4.15
C ALA A 257 -13.10 -16.18 -5.45
N SER A 258 -14.35 -15.71 -5.50
CA SER A 258 -15.13 -15.70 -6.73
C SER A 258 -14.61 -14.59 -7.65
N SER A 259 -14.24 -14.98 -8.87
CA SER A 259 -13.91 -14.05 -9.96
C SER A 259 -15.19 -13.32 -10.37
N GLY A 260 -15.37 -12.12 -9.85
CA GLY A 260 -16.40 -11.19 -10.29
C GLY A 260 -15.70 -10.00 -10.94
N GLY A 261 -15.70 -9.95 -12.28
CA GLY A 261 -15.22 -8.81 -13.04
C GLY A 261 -16.04 -7.57 -12.70
N GLY A 262 -15.37 -6.52 -12.26
CA GLY A 262 -15.97 -5.21 -12.03
C GLY A 262 -14.89 -4.16 -12.27
N GLY A 263 -15.23 -3.11 -12.97
CA GLY A 263 -14.45 -2.08 -13.62
C GLY A 263 -13.38 -1.31 -12.86
N ASN A 264 -12.86 -1.83 -11.73
CA ASN A 264 -11.75 -1.24 -10.97
C ASN A 264 -10.70 -2.30 -10.60
N GLN A 265 -10.60 -3.35 -11.39
CA GLN A 265 -9.67 -4.45 -11.18
C GLN A 265 -8.45 -4.28 -12.08
N THR A 266 -7.26 -4.51 -11.52
CA THR A 266 -6.02 -4.68 -12.28
C THR A 266 -5.61 -6.14 -12.23
N THR A 267 -5.37 -6.71 -13.40
CA THR A 267 -4.85 -8.07 -13.55
C THR A 267 -3.34 -8.03 -13.56
N VAL A 268 -2.68 -8.78 -12.69
CA VAL A 268 -1.23 -8.83 -12.60
C VAL A 268 -0.71 -10.27 -12.73
N HIS A 269 0.53 -10.40 -13.21
CA HIS A 269 1.27 -11.66 -13.31
C HIS A 269 2.72 -11.46 -12.81
N ASN A 270 3.45 -12.53 -12.61
CA ASN A 270 4.83 -12.47 -12.16
C ASN A 270 5.77 -12.47 -13.37
N GLY A 271 6.47 -11.34 -13.56
CA GLY A 271 7.46 -11.19 -14.63
C GLY A 271 8.79 -11.89 -14.33
N SER A 272 9.71 -11.88 -15.32
CA SER A 272 11.00 -12.58 -15.27
C SER A 272 11.93 -12.16 -14.12
N GLY A 273 11.77 -10.94 -13.59
CA GLY A 273 12.53 -10.40 -12.46
C GLY A 273 11.96 -10.71 -11.08
N GLY A 274 10.91 -11.55 -10.96
CA GLY A 274 10.22 -11.84 -9.69
C GLY A 274 9.34 -10.69 -9.18
N ARG A 275 9.10 -9.68 -10.00
CA ARG A 275 8.19 -8.55 -9.74
C ARG A 275 6.81 -8.86 -10.29
N SER A 276 5.79 -8.23 -9.71
CA SER A 276 4.41 -8.30 -10.19
C SER A 276 4.16 -7.16 -11.17
N PHE A 277 3.70 -7.51 -12.38
CA PHE A 277 3.34 -6.55 -13.42
C PHE A 277 1.87 -6.67 -13.79
N GLY A 278 1.22 -5.54 -14.05
CA GLY A 278 -0.04 -5.42 -14.77
C GLY A 278 0.20 -4.69 -16.07
N GLY A 279 -0.80 -4.57 -16.91
CA GLY A 279 -0.72 -3.81 -18.15
C GLY A 279 -1.48 -4.46 -19.30
N GLY A 280 -1.38 -3.86 -20.48
CA GLY A 280 -2.03 -4.33 -21.67
C GLY A 280 -1.27 -3.95 -22.93
N GLY A 281 -1.62 -4.54 -24.06
CA GLY A 281 -1.04 -4.26 -25.36
C GLY A 281 -2.05 -4.29 -26.49
N ARG A 282 -1.77 -3.56 -27.58
CA ARG A 282 -2.54 -3.58 -28.82
C ARG A 282 -1.64 -3.71 -30.02
N LYS A 283 -2.06 -4.57 -30.94
CA LYS A 283 -1.37 -4.77 -32.25
C LYS A 283 -1.81 -3.73 -33.27
N PHE A 284 -0.88 -3.28 -34.06
CA PHE A 284 -1.03 -2.31 -35.15
C PHE A 284 -0.44 -2.75 -36.48
#